data_7e3ab811ccde77a3d384d1b7b7eca69a
#
_entry.id   7e3ab811ccde77a3d384d1b7b7eca69a
#
_cell.length_a   1.000
_cell.length_b   1.000
_cell.length_c   1.000
_cell.angle_alpha   90.00
_cell.angle_beta   90.00
_cell.angle_gamma   90.00
#
_symmetry.space_group_name_H-M   'P 1'
#
loop_
_entity.id
_entity.type
_entity.pdbx_description
1 polymer ?
#
loop_
_entity_poly.entity_id
_entity_poly.type
_entity_poly.pdbx_seq_one_letter_code
_entity_poly.pdbx_strand_id
1 'polypeptide(L)'
;MSKRQFGLADLLVVLPWWVSALLAGGSYGLLAWVAPRLEFANPYLQPIAKTTAPLLAPLLALAFLAVAAVSALMARRRRKLLDGQRDLESLRQTTWQDFERLVGEVYRRQGYRVVETGGGGADGGVDLKLAKGGETWLVQCKRWRQEKVGVKVARELFGVVASERATGGILITTSTFTAEAESFGRGKP
;
A
#
# COMPACT_ATOMS: atom_id res chain seq x y z
N MET A 1 16.10 16.48 -4.42
CA MET A 1 14.71 15.98 -4.42
C MET A 1 14.73 14.61 -5.10
N SER A 2 14.89 13.54 -4.33
CA SER A 2 14.92 12.18 -4.89
C SER A 2 13.47 11.67 -4.95
N LYS A 3 12.89 11.60 -6.16
CA LYS A 3 11.67 10.82 -6.42
C LYS A 3 12.01 9.38 -6.04
N ARG A 4 11.45 8.85 -4.95
CA ARG A 4 11.41 7.40 -4.76
C ARG A 4 10.66 6.83 -5.96
N GLN A 5 11.41 6.32 -6.93
CA GLN A 5 10.84 5.50 -7.99
C GLN A 5 10.26 4.27 -7.29
N PHE A 6 8.95 4.08 -7.43
CA PHE A 6 8.30 2.83 -7.02
C PHE A 6 8.96 1.71 -7.80
N GLY A 7 9.85 0.98 -7.13
CA GLY A 7 10.50 -0.18 -7.72
C GLY A 7 9.52 -1.35 -7.85
N LEU A 8 9.84 -2.31 -8.72
CA LEU A 8 9.08 -3.57 -8.85
C LEU A 8 8.90 -4.27 -7.48
N ALA A 9 9.87 -4.14 -6.58
CA ALA A 9 9.81 -4.68 -5.22
C ALA A 9 8.69 -4.03 -4.39
N ASP A 10 8.50 -2.71 -4.49
CA ASP A 10 7.43 -2.00 -3.77
C ASP A 10 6.04 -2.41 -4.29
N LEU A 11 5.92 -2.63 -5.61
CA LEU A 11 4.71 -3.16 -6.23
C LEU A 11 4.38 -4.58 -5.73
N LEU A 12 5.36 -5.46 -5.63
CA LEU A 12 5.19 -6.84 -5.16
C LEU A 12 4.79 -6.92 -3.69
N VAL A 13 5.26 -5.98 -2.85
CA VAL A 13 4.87 -5.91 -1.43
C VAL A 13 3.44 -5.39 -1.23
N VAL A 14 2.95 -4.53 -2.14
CA VAL A 14 1.56 -4.01 -2.13
C VAL A 14 0.56 -5.06 -2.63
N LEU A 15 0.99 -5.99 -3.49
CA LEU A 15 0.14 -7.06 -4.01
C LEU A 15 -0.18 -8.10 -2.91
N PRO A 16 -1.34 -8.78 -2.99
CA PRO A 16 -1.66 -9.88 -2.08
C PRO A 16 -0.56 -10.96 -2.12
N TRP A 17 -0.22 -11.51 -0.96
CA TRP A 17 0.86 -12.49 -0.80
C TRP A 17 0.78 -13.69 -1.75
N TRP A 18 -0.43 -14.11 -2.14
CA TRP A 18 -0.66 -15.22 -3.07
C TRP A 18 -0.15 -14.94 -4.49
N VAL A 19 -0.09 -13.66 -4.92
CA VAL A 19 0.46 -13.27 -6.23
C VAL A 19 1.96 -13.60 -6.29
N SER A 20 2.70 -13.24 -5.25
CA SER A 20 4.12 -13.58 -5.15
C SER A 20 4.35 -15.09 -5.05
N ALA A 21 3.44 -15.82 -4.41
CA ALA A 21 3.49 -17.30 -4.37
C ALA A 21 3.24 -17.92 -5.75
N LEU A 22 2.28 -17.40 -6.52
CA LEU A 22 2.06 -17.83 -7.90
C LEU A 22 3.25 -17.52 -8.82
N LEU A 23 3.87 -16.34 -8.64
CA LEU A 23 5.08 -15.99 -9.39
C LEU A 23 6.25 -16.92 -9.04
N ALA A 24 6.38 -17.34 -7.78
CA ALA A 24 7.39 -18.32 -7.38
C ALA A 24 7.19 -19.67 -8.09
N GLY A 25 5.97 -20.22 -8.04
CA GLY A 25 5.66 -21.48 -8.71
C GLY A 25 5.76 -21.39 -10.24
N GLY A 26 5.24 -20.33 -10.83
CA GLY A 26 5.29 -20.09 -12.27
C GLY A 26 6.72 -19.92 -12.81
N SER A 27 7.55 -19.12 -12.12
CA SER A 27 8.95 -18.94 -12.51
C SER A 27 9.76 -20.22 -12.35
N TYR A 28 9.53 -20.97 -11.28
CA TYR A 28 10.17 -22.27 -11.10
C TYR A 28 9.78 -23.25 -12.22
N GLY A 29 8.50 -23.42 -12.50
CA GLY A 29 8.01 -24.30 -13.55
C GLY A 29 8.53 -23.90 -14.94
N LEU A 30 8.52 -22.59 -15.23
CA LEU A 30 9.04 -22.07 -16.50
C LEU A 30 10.53 -22.37 -16.68
N LEU A 31 11.36 -22.06 -15.68
CA LEU A 31 12.80 -22.19 -15.77
C LEU A 31 13.30 -23.63 -15.62
N ALA A 32 12.68 -24.42 -14.74
CA ALA A 32 13.12 -25.77 -14.46
C ALA A 32 12.59 -26.80 -15.47
N TRP A 33 11.38 -26.57 -16.01
CA TRP A 33 10.69 -27.59 -16.82
C TRP A 33 10.43 -27.16 -18.25
N VAL A 34 10.06 -25.91 -18.51
CA VAL A 34 9.72 -25.44 -19.86
C VAL A 34 10.98 -25.03 -20.60
N ALA A 35 11.82 -24.18 -20.04
CA ALA A 35 13.00 -23.65 -20.71
C ALA A 35 13.94 -24.71 -21.25
N PRO A 36 14.27 -25.83 -20.54
CA PRO A 36 15.15 -26.87 -21.06
C PRO A 36 14.58 -27.66 -22.26
N ARG A 37 13.24 -27.61 -22.42
CA ARG A 37 12.56 -28.29 -23.53
C ARG A 37 12.46 -27.46 -24.80
N LEU A 38 12.75 -26.16 -24.70
CA LEU A 38 12.74 -25.26 -25.84
C LEU A 38 14.02 -25.45 -26.65
N GLU A 39 13.86 -25.58 -27.97
CA GLU A 39 14.97 -25.63 -28.93
C GLU A 39 15.17 -24.22 -29.49
N PHE A 40 16.37 -23.68 -29.30
CA PHE A 40 16.76 -22.39 -29.81
C PHE A 40 17.70 -22.54 -30.99
N ALA A 41 17.42 -21.84 -32.10
CA ALA A 41 18.31 -21.78 -33.25
C ALA A 41 19.66 -21.13 -32.95
N ASN A 42 19.70 -20.27 -31.90
CA ASN A 42 20.92 -19.60 -31.47
C ASN A 42 21.72 -20.49 -30.51
N PRO A 43 22.99 -20.84 -30.88
CA PRO A 43 23.82 -21.75 -30.10
C PRO A 43 24.18 -21.24 -28.70
N TYR A 44 24.13 -19.93 -28.46
CA TYR A 44 24.39 -19.33 -27.13
C TYR A 44 23.19 -19.44 -26.17
N LEU A 45 21.98 -19.53 -26.70
CA LEU A 45 20.78 -19.63 -25.87
C LEU A 45 20.51 -21.06 -25.38
N GLN A 46 20.97 -22.07 -26.14
CA GLN A 46 20.74 -23.48 -25.82
C GLN A 46 21.34 -23.90 -24.47
N PRO A 47 22.64 -23.62 -24.17
CA PRO A 47 23.22 -23.95 -22.86
C PRO A 47 22.59 -23.14 -21.71
N ILE A 48 22.17 -21.89 -21.95
CA ILE A 48 21.47 -21.07 -20.94
C ILE A 48 20.15 -21.74 -20.58
N ALA A 49 19.35 -22.15 -21.56
CA ALA A 49 18.06 -22.77 -21.31
C ALA A 49 18.20 -24.17 -20.65
N LYS A 50 19.15 -24.98 -21.05
CA LYS A 50 19.30 -26.38 -20.57
C LYS A 50 20.04 -26.49 -19.23
N THR A 51 20.98 -25.60 -18.95
CA THR A 51 21.85 -25.71 -17.77
C THR A 51 21.63 -24.56 -16.79
N THR A 52 21.70 -23.33 -17.26
CA THR A 52 21.66 -22.13 -16.35
C THR A 52 20.28 -21.87 -15.83
N ALA A 53 19.23 -21.97 -16.67
CA ALA A 53 17.86 -21.68 -16.26
C ALA A 53 17.36 -22.61 -15.13
N PRO A 54 17.52 -23.95 -15.19
CA PRO A 54 17.13 -24.83 -14.08
C PRO A 54 17.91 -24.59 -12.80
N LEU A 55 19.20 -24.23 -12.91
CA LEU A 55 20.04 -23.92 -11.75
C LEU A 55 19.60 -22.66 -11.02
N LEU A 56 19.13 -21.64 -11.75
CA LEU A 56 18.62 -20.38 -11.18
C LEU A 56 17.17 -20.47 -10.72
N ALA A 57 16.40 -21.44 -11.19
CA ALA A 57 14.98 -21.59 -10.87
C ALA A 57 14.69 -21.61 -9.36
N PRO A 58 15.40 -22.39 -8.50
CA PRO A 58 15.13 -22.41 -7.07
C PRO A 58 15.48 -21.09 -6.39
N LEU A 59 16.53 -20.40 -6.84
CA LEU A 59 16.93 -19.10 -6.26
C LEU A 59 15.86 -18.03 -6.52
N LEU A 60 15.33 -17.96 -7.73
CA LEU A 60 14.27 -17.02 -8.09
C LEU A 60 12.97 -17.36 -7.36
N ALA A 61 12.61 -18.64 -7.27
CA ALA A 61 11.45 -19.08 -6.52
C ALA A 61 11.56 -18.73 -5.02
N LEU A 62 12.72 -18.95 -4.41
CA LEU A 62 12.98 -18.58 -3.01
C LEU A 62 12.86 -17.07 -2.79
N ALA A 63 13.34 -16.25 -3.71
CA ALA A 63 13.20 -14.79 -3.62
C ALA A 63 11.71 -14.37 -3.61
N PHE A 64 10.89 -14.90 -4.50
CA PHE A 64 9.44 -14.63 -4.50
C PHE A 64 8.73 -15.17 -3.27
N LEU A 65 9.12 -16.36 -2.75
CA LEU A 65 8.57 -16.90 -1.52
C LEU A 65 8.93 -16.04 -0.30
N ALA A 66 10.14 -15.50 -0.23
CA ALA A 66 10.52 -14.57 0.83
C ALA A 66 9.65 -13.30 0.79
N VAL A 67 9.42 -12.72 -0.39
CA VAL A 67 8.50 -11.58 -0.56
C VAL A 67 7.08 -11.96 -0.14
N ALA A 68 6.58 -13.13 -0.52
CA ALA A 68 5.26 -13.61 -0.11
C ALA A 68 5.14 -13.76 1.41
N ALA A 69 6.16 -14.31 2.07
CA ALA A 69 6.20 -14.47 3.52
C ALA A 69 6.18 -13.11 4.25
N VAL A 70 7.01 -12.16 3.81
CA VAL A 70 7.04 -10.80 4.37
C VAL A 70 5.68 -10.11 4.19
N SER A 71 5.09 -10.18 3.00
CA SER A 71 3.78 -9.60 2.71
C SER A 71 2.67 -10.22 3.60
N ALA A 72 2.68 -11.55 3.77
CA ALA A 72 1.72 -12.26 4.63
C ALA A 72 1.88 -11.89 6.12
N LEU A 73 3.12 -11.78 6.61
CA LEU A 73 3.40 -11.36 7.98
C LEU A 73 2.95 -9.92 8.24
N MET A 74 3.22 -9.01 7.32
CA MET A 74 2.75 -7.62 7.40
C MET A 74 1.22 -7.54 7.42
N ALA A 75 0.54 -8.29 6.54
CA ALA A 75 -0.92 -8.35 6.52
C ALA A 75 -1.51 -8.90 7.83
N ARG A 76 -0.91 -9.95 8.40
CA ARG A 76 -1.31 -10.49 9.72
C ARG A 76 -1.12 -9.47 10.84
N ARG A 77 0.02 -8.75 10.88
CA ARG A 77 0.28 -7.71 11.88
C ARG A 77 -0.74 -6.58 11.80
N ARG A 78 -1.06 -6.10 10.58
CA ARG A 78 -2.08 -5.05 10.36
C ARG A 78 -3.46 -5.46 10.87
N ARG A 79 -3.90 -6.70 10.58
CA ARG A 79 -5.17 -7.26 11.08
C ARG A 79 -5.19 -7.35 12.60
N LYS A 80 -4.11 -7.86 13.20
CA LYS A 80 -3.99 -7.99 14.66
C LYS A 80 -4.01 -6.63 15.37
N LEU A 81 -3.42 -5.58 14.79
CA LEU A 81 -3.49 -4.21 15.32
C LEU A 81 -4.93 -3.70 15.36
N LEU A 82 -5.71 -3.91 14.29
CA LEU A 82 -7.11 -3.48 14.25
C LEU A 82 -7.97 -4.27 15.24
N ASP A 83 -7.80 -5.58 15.32
CA ASP A 83 -8.58 -6.44 16.21
C ASP A 83 -8.27 -6.17 17.71
N GLY A 84 -7.11 -5.57 18.00
CA GLY A 84 -6.70 -5.14 19.34
C GLY A 84 -7.29 -3.81 19.79
N GLN A 85 -7.87 -3.00 18.88
CA GLN A 85 -8.45 -1.70 19.23
C GLN A 85 -9.91 -1.88 19.62
N ARG A 86 -10.25 -1.50 20.86
CA ARG A 86 -11.61 -1.67 21.42
C ARG A 86 -12.36 -0.34 21.62
N ASP A 87 -11.63 0.78 21.73
CA ASP A 87 -12.19 2.10 22.00
C ASP A 87 -11.32 3.25 21.46
N LEU A 88 -11.84 4.48 21.53
CA LEU A 88 -11.15 5.70 21.10
C LEU A 88 -9.89 5.97 21.92
N GLU A 89 -9.88 5.58 23.20
CA GLU A 89 -8.73 5.82 24.07
C GLU A 89 -7.53 4.95 23.64
N SER A 90 -7.78 3.70 23.27
CA SER A 90 -6.74 2.84 22.74
C SER A 90 -6.15 3.40 21.43
N LEU A 91 -6.98 3.99 20.56
CA LEU A 91 -6.53 4.67 19.33
C LEU A 91 -5.66 5.91 19.63
N ARG A 92 -6.00 6.67 20.69
CA ARG A 92 -5.20 7.82 21.12
C ARG A 92 -3.82 7.45 21.67
N GLN A 93 -3.65 6.23 22.15
CA GLN A 93 -2.39 5.72 22.69
C GLN A 93 -1.50 5.08 21.63
N THR A 94 -2.03 4.71 20.45
CA THR A 94 -1.24 4.13 19.34
C THR A 94 -0.22 5.12 18.80
N THR A 95 0.82 4.62 18.12
CA THR A 95 1.74 5.49 17.39
C THR A 95 1.04 6.12 16.18
N TRP A 96 1.59 7.23 15.66
CA TRP A 96 1.06 7.85 14.43
C TRP A 96 1.01 6.86 13.27
N GLN A 97 2.08 6.15 13.06
CA GLN A 97 2.20 5.15 11.98
C GLN A 97 1.21 3.98 12.13
N ASP A 98 0.96 3.55 13.38
CA ASP A 98 -0.02 2.50 13.63
C ASP A 98 -1.45 3.00 13.40
N PHE A 99 -1.74 4.27 13.72
CA PHE A 99 -3.03 4.88 13.41
C PHE A 99 -3.29 4.94 11.91
N GLU A 100 -2.32 5.39 11.09
CA GLU A 100 -2.43 5.37 9.61
C GLU A 100 -2.64 3.95 9.08
N ARG A 101 -1.89 2.97 9.60
CA ARG A 101 -2.05 1.55 9.22
C ARG A 101 -3.42 1.00 9.58
N LEU A 102 -3.96 1.37 10.75
CA LEU A 102 -5.30 0.98 11.19
C LEU A 102 -6.37 1.52 10.25
N VAL A 103 -6.30 2.82 9.92
CA VAL A 103 -7.20 3.45 8.95
C VAL A 103 -7.11 2.73 7.60
N GLY A 104 -5.90 2.48 7.12
CA GLY A 104 -5.69 1.73 5.88
C GLY A 104 -6.30 0.33 5.90
N GLU A 105 -6.19 -0.39 7.02
CA GLU A 105 -6.78 -1.73 7.15
C GLU A 105 -8.31 -1.69 7.18
N VAL A 106 -8.93 -0.68 7.81
CA VAL A 106 -10.39 -0.49 7.77
C VAL A 106 -10.88 -0.37 6.32
N TYR A 107 -10.23 0.47 5.51
CA TYR A 107 -10.62 0.64 4.10
C TYR A 107 -10.32 -0.61 3.25
N ARG A 108 -9.24 -1.35 3.54
CA ARG A 108 -8.99 -2.65 2.88
C ARG A 108 -10.12 -3.66 3.15
N ARG A 109 -10.63 -3.73 4.38
CA ARG A 109 -11.77 -4.58 4.73
C ARG A 109 -13.06 -4.16 4.03
N GLN A 110 -13.20 -2.87 3.70
CA GLN A 110 -14.31 -2.34 2.89
C GLN A 110 -14.12 -2.55 1.37
N GLY A 111 -13.03 -3.20 0.95
CA GLY A 111 -12.76 -3.54 -0.44
C GLY A 111 -12.06 -2.46 -1.24
N TYR A 112 -11.48 -1.43 -0.59
CA TYR A 112 -10.62 -0.46 -1.25
C TYR A 112 -9.22 -1.00 -1.48
N ARG A 113 -8.63 -0.68 -2.62
CA ARG A 113 -7.18 -0.77 -2.79
C ARG A 113 -6.56 0.43 -2.08
N VAL A 114 -5.68 0.17 -1.12
CA VAL A 114 -5.06 1.19 -0.26
C VAL A 114 -3.58 1.27 -0.54
N VAL A 115 -3.10 2.46 -0.90
CA VAL A 115 -1.68 2.79 -1.04
C VAL A 115 -1.29 3.75 0.08
N GLU A 116 -0.28 3.39 0.87
CA GLU A 116 0.30 4.24 1.91
C GLU A 116 1.34 5.16 1.24
N THR A 117 1.15 6.49 1.34
CA THR A 117 2.03 7.47 0.68
C THR A 117 3.27 7.82 1.50
N GLY A 118 3.35 7.32 2.75
CA GLY A 118 4.53 7.48 3.61
C GLY A 118 4.66 8.90 4.18
N GLY A 119 3.68 9.34 4.94
CA GLY A 119 3.48 10.66 5.51
C GLY A 119 4.74 11.40 5.94
N GLY A 120 4.90 12.63 5.45
CA GLY A 120 5.95 13.57 5.85
C GLY A 120 6.74 14.21 4.70
N GLY A 121 6.36 13.97 3.44
CA GLY A 121 7.00 14.58 2.27
C GLY A 121 6.20 15.77 1.70
N ALA A 122 6.66 16.29 0.56
CA ALA A 122 6.06 17.38 -0.22
C ALA A 122 4.67 17.07 -0.80
N ASP A 123 4.02 15.98 -0.37
CA ASP A 123 2.79 15.39 -0.93
C ASP A 123 1.51 16.00 -0.32
N GLY A 124 1.58 17.22 0.22
CA GLY A 124 0.41 17.92 0.76
C GLY A 124 -0.23 17.26 1.98
N GLY A 125 0.50 16.36 2.69
CA GLY A 125 0.03 15.70 3.91
C GLY A 125 -0.96 14.55 3.71
N VAL A 126 -1.08 14.02 2.49
CA VAL A 126 -1.89 12.83 2.20
C VAL A 126 -1.17 11.59 2.73
N ASP A 127 -1.84 10.81 3.58
CA ASP A 127 -1.27 9.62 4.20
C ASP A 127 -1.64 8.34 3.45
N LEU A 128 -2.87 8.28 2.89
CA LEU A 128 -3.36 7.12 2.15
C LEU A 128 -4.07 7.56 0.87
N LYS A 129 -3.89 6.78 -0.20
CA LYS A 129 -4.71 6.84 -1.42
C LYS A 129 -5.57 5.58 -1.50
N LEU A 130 -6.88 5.77 -1.66
CA LEU A 130 -7.86 4.69 -1.77
C LEU A 130 -8.39 4.64 -3.19
N ALA A 131 -8.52 3.44 -3.75
CA ALA A 131 -9.12 3.25 -5.07
C ALA A 131 -10.17 2.13 -5.03
N LYS A 132 -11.36 2.41 -5.57
CA LYS A 132 -12.45 1.44 -5.71
C LYS A 132 -13.41 1.90 -6.79
N GLY A 133 -13.80 0.99 -7.70
CA GLY A 133 -14.82 1.28 -8.72
C GLY A 133 -14.48 2.42 -9.70
N GLY A 134 -13.19 2.69 -9.94
CA GLY A 134 -12.75 3.82 -10.76
C GLY A 134 -12.59 5.15 -10.01
N GLU A 135 -13.03 5.21 -8.75
CA GLU A 135 -12.88 6.38 -7.88
C GLU A 135 -11.56 6.35 -7.13
N THR A 136 -11.01 7.54 -6.88
CA THR A 136 -9.79 7.75 -6.09
C THR A 136 -10.08 8.74 -4.97
N TRP A 137 -9.81 8.32 -3.72
CA TRP A 137 -10.00 9.14 -2.53
C TRP A 137 -8.66 9.36 -1.83
N LEU A 138 -8.42 10.59 -1.39
CA LEU A 138 -7.22 10.95 -0.64
C LEU A 138 -7.56 11.04 0.85
N VAL A 139 -6.78 10.36 1.68
CA VAL A 139 -7.01 10.34 3.13
C VAL A 139 -5.87 11.04 3.83
N GLN A 140 -6.21 11.96 4.71
CA GLN A 140 -5.29 12.59 5.64
C GLN A 140 -5.70 12.24 7.07
N CYS A 141 -4.77 11.70 7.83
CA CYS A 141 -4.94 11.35 9.23
C CYS A 141 -4.36 12.46 10.13
N LYS A 142 -5.05 12.84 11.19
CA LYS A 142 -4.54 13.79 12.19
C LYS A 142 -4.78 13.23 13.60
N ARG A 143 -3.72 12.73 14.22
CA ARG A 143 -3.75 12.22 15.59
C ARG A 143 -3.35 13.32 16.57
N TRP A 144 -4.26 14.24 16.84
CA TRP A 144 -4.05 15.26 17.85
C TRP A 144 -4.75 14.85 19.17
N ARG A 145 -4.01 14.96 20.27
CA ARG A 145 -4.54 14.56 21.58
C ARG A 145 -5.39 15.64 22.23
N GLN A 146 -5.11 16.92 21.98
CA GLN A 146 -5.73 18.06 22.66
C GLN A 146 -6.19 19.15 21.71
N GLU A 147 -5.66 19.28 20.51
CA GLU A 147 -6.01 20.33 19.57
C GLU A 147 -7.13 19.90 18.62
N LYS A 148 -8.03 20.85 18.32
CA LYS A 148 -9.06 20.66 17.29
C LYS A 148 -8.45 20.81 15.90
N VAL A 149 -8.91 20.01 14.95
CA VAL A 149 -8.50 20.13 13.55
C VAL A 149 -9.20 21.35 12.93
N GLY A 150 -8.39 22.36 12.57
CA GLY A 150 -8.88 23.62 12.02
C GLY A 150 -9.12 23.56 10.50
N VAL A 151 -9.82 24.58 9.99
CA VAL A 151 -10.19 24.72 8.57
C VAL A 151 -8.98 24.76 7.63
N LYS A 152 -7.81 25.18 8.11
CA LYS A 152 -6.58 25.19 7.29
C LYS A 152 -6.25 23.81 6.74
N VAL A 153 -6.30 22.77 7.59
CA VAL A 153 -6.03 21.38 7.20
C VAL A 153 -7.04 20.89 6.16
N ALA A 154 -8.33 21.20 6.36
CA ALA A 154 -9.36 20.84 5.40
C ALA A 154 -9.16 21.52 4.02
N ARG A 155 -8.73 22.79 4.00
CA ARG A 155 -8.43 23.53 2.78
C ARG A 155 -7.20 22.98 2.06
N GLU A 156 -6.16 22.60 2.80
CA GLU A 156 -4.95 21.98 2.26
C GLU A 156 -5.30 20.65 1.58
N LEU A 157 -6.03 19.76 2.26
CA LEU A 157 -6.47 18.50 1.65
C LEU A 157 -7.33 18.74 0.41
N PHE A 158 -8.29 19.67 0.46
CA PHE A 158 -9.13 20.01 -0.68
C PHE A 158 -8.30 20.51 -1.89
N GLY A 159 -7.25 21.32 -1.65
CA GLY A 159 -6.32 21.75 -2.68
C GLY A 159 -5.59 20.58 -3.34
N VAL A 160 -5.15 19.59 -2.57
CA VAL A 160 -4.51 18.37 -3.09
C VAL A 160 -5.49 17.52 -3.87
N VAL A 161 -6.73 17.35 -3.40
CA VAL A 161 -7.80 16.65 -4.11
C VAL A 161 -8.02 17.25 -5.49
N ALA A 162 -8.10 18.57 -5.57
CA ALA A 162 -8.29 19.29 -6.84
C ALA A 162 -7.07 19.13 -7.76
N SER A 163 -5.85 19.23 -7.25
CA SER A 163 -4.62 19.11 -8.04
C SER A 163 -4.39 17.70 -8.57
N GLU A 164 -4.73 16.67 -7.81
CA GLU A 164 -4.62 15.26 -8.22
C GLU A 164 -5.84 14.75 -9.00
N ARG A 165 -6.87 15.60 -9.18
CA ARG A 165 -8.15 15.21 -9.80
C ARG A 165 -8.77 13.99 -9.13
N ALA A 166 -8.61 13.86 -7.80
CA ALA A 166 -9.21 12.80 -7.04
C ALA A 166 -10.73 13.00 -6.90
N THR A 167 -11.47 11.92 -6.65
CA THR A 167 -12.92 11.96 -6.44
C THR A 167 -13.29 12.75 -5.21
N GLY A 168 -12.47 12.66 -4.14
CA GLY A 168 -12.70 13.41 -2.91
C GLY A 168 -11.61 13.23 -1.88
N GLY A 169 -11.74 13.93 -0.75
CA GLY A 169 -10.82 13.89 0.37
C GLY A 169 -11.49 13.43 1.65
N ILE A 170 -10.80 12.64 2.46
CA ILE A 170 -11.27 12.15 3.74
C ILE A 170 -10.27 12.59 4.82
N LEU A 171 -10.74 13.41 5.75
CA LEU A 171 -9.94 13.86 6.89
C LEU A 171 -10.37 13.10 8.15
N ILE A 172 -9.44 12.34 8.72
CA ILE A 172 -9.69 11.47 9.88
C ILE A 172 -8.88 11.99 11.07
N THR A 173 -9.53 12.10 12.24
CA THR A 173 -8.86 12.53 13.46
C THR A 173 -9.32 11.74 14.67
N THR A 174 -8.44 11.62 15.68
CA THR A 174 -8.77 11.14 17.03
C THR A 174 -9.23 12.27 17.97
N SER A 175 -9.28 13.51 17.47
CA SER A 175 -9.78 14.70 18.15
C SER A 175 -11.15 15.12 17.57
N THR A 176 -11.45 16.41 17.61
CA THR A 176 -12.66 17.01 17.04
C THR A 176 -12.29 18.05 15.99
N PHE A 177 -13.23 18.40 15.12
CA PHE A 177 -13.08 19.50 14.18
C PHE A 177 -13.53 20.83 14.79
N THR A 178 -13.01 21.94 14.26
CA THR A 178 -13.58 23.25 14.52
C THR A 178 -14.86 23.45 13.71
N ALA A 179 -15.77 24.32 14.15
CA ALA A 179 -17.00 24.61 13.42
C ALA A 179 -16.73 25.11 11.99
N GLU A 180 -15.66 25.88 11.80
CA GLU A 180 -15.24 26.35 10.47
C GLU A 180 -14.75 25.20 9.58
N ALA A 181 -14.04 24.20 10.15
CA ALA A 181 -13.59 23.02 9.40
C ALA A 181 -14.78 22.17 8.95
N GLU A 182 -15.76 21.94 9.85
CA GLU A 182 -16.98 21.22 9.52
C GLU A 182 -17.81 21.96 8.46
N SER A 183 -17.98 23.27 8.64
CA SER A 183 -18.72 24.11 7.68
C SER A 183 -18.05 24.11 6.31
N PHE A 184 -16.72 24.14 6.25
CA PHE A 184 -15.97 24.09 5.00
C PHE A 184 -16.14 22.74 4.28
N GLY A 185 -16.12 21.61 5.02
CA GLY A 185 -16.26 20.28 4.46
C GLY A 185 -17.66 19.94 3.95
N ARG A 186 -18.71 20.61 4.45
CA ARG A 186 -20.09 20.36 4.01
C ARG A 186 -20.27 20.66 2.52
N GLY A 187 -20.76 19.68 1.76
CA GLY A 187 -21.04 19.79 0.33
C GLY A 187 -19.80 19.81 -0.57
N LYS A 188 -18.62 19.47 -0.04
CA LYS A 188 -17.40 19.23 -0.84
C LYS A 188 -17.11 17.72 -0.94
N PRO A 189 -16.51 17.30 -2.08
CA PRO A 189 -16.15 15.91 -2.28
C PRO A 189 -15.01 15.46 -1.36
#